data_00ab3a8d1960afcaa2db293d7c2e19fd
#
_entry.id   00ab3a8d1960afcaa2db293d7c2e19fd
#
_cell.length_a   1.000
_cell.length_b   1.000
_cell.length_c   1.000
_cell.angle_alpha   90.00
_cell.angle_beta   90.00
_cell.angle_gamma   90.00
#
_symmetry.space_group_name_H-M   'P 1'
#
loop_
_entity.id
_entity.type
_entity.pdbx_description
1 polymer ?
#
loop_
_entity_poly.entity_id
_entity_poly.type
_entity_poly.pdbx_seq_one_letter_code
_entity_poly.pdbx_strand_id
1 'polypeptide(L)'
;MADEIIADFEKQHPGGPLIHGRLRLPLDRPHVTVLFGPSGSGKTTILRCLAGLDHPDRGTIAFGTERWFGESPLVRVPPQARRVGMLFQHYALFPHLTVLGNLSYGLSHLARAERESRCRELIGWLKLEGLEDRKPGELSGGQQQRVALGRVLAIRPRVLLLDEPLSALDKATRDQVRGELRGLLRQLAIPTICVTHDWEETLSLADEVAVINQGRILQTGLPDEVFSRPA
;
A
#
# COMPACT_ATOMS: atom_id res chain seq x y z
N MET A 1 -12.89 -8.01 -20.54
CA MET A 1 -12.96 -8.37 -19.11
C MET A 1 -12.40 -7.18 -18.38
N ALA A 2 -13.04 -6.72 -17.30
CA ALA A 2 -12.57 -5.55 -16.56
C ALA A 2 -11.15 -5.81 -16.05
N ASP A 3 -10.28 -4.82 -16.20
CA ASP A 3 -8.92 -4.86 -15.70
C ASP A 3 -9.00 -4.50 -14.19
N GLU A 4 -9.12 -5.52 -13.34
CA GLU A 4 -9.36 -5.39 -11.89
C GLU A 4 -8.49 -6.34 -11.10
N ILE A 5 -8.13 -5.95 -9.86
CA ILE A 5 -7.80 -6.94 -8.83
C ILE A 5 -9.10 -7.47 -8.26
N ILE A 6 -9.28 -8.77 -8.29
CA ILE A 6 -10.39 -9.46 -7.65
C ILE A 6 -9.84 -10.38 -6.57
N ALA A 7 -10.23 -10.14 -5.34
CA ALA A 7 -9.92 -10.99 -4.20
C ALA A 7 -11.22 -11.49 -3.57
N ASP A 8 -11.30 -12.79 -3.38
CA ASP A 8 -12.36 -13.45 -2.62
C ASP A 8 -11.75 -14.67 -1.93
N PHE A 9 -11.33 -14.47 -0.68
CA PHE A 9 -10.54 -15.47 0.05
C PHE A 9 -10.82 -15.46 1.55
N GLU A 10 -10.46 -16.57 2.19
CA GLU A 10 -10.50 -16.75 3.63
C GLU A 10 -9.09 -16.92 4.19
N LYS A 11 -8.84 -16.30 5.34
CA LYS A 11 -7.61 -16.45 6.10
C LYS A 11 -7.90 -16.55 7.59
N GLN A 12 -7.41 -17.61 8.24
CA GLN A 12 -7.49 -17.83 9.67
C GLN A 12 -6.09 -17.80 10.29
N HIS A 13 -5.89 -16.94 11.27
CA HIS A 13 -4.71 -17.03 12.13
C HIS A 13 -5.04 -17.77 13.43
N PRO A 14 -4.10 -18.51 14.02
CA PRO A 14 -4.35 -19.17 15.31
C PRO A 14 -4.82 -18.17 16.38
N GLY A 15 -6.00 -18.42 16.96
CA GLY A 15 -6.59 -17.56 17.98
C GLY A 15 -7.18 -16.23 17.48
N GLY A 16 -7.10 -15.93 16.19
CA GLY A 16 -7.66 -14.71 15.57
C GLY A 16 -9.02 -14.95 14.91
N PRO A 17 -9.70 -13.87 14.47
CA PRO A 17 -10.92 -13.99 13.69
C PRO A 17 -10.67 -14.61 12.31
N LEU A 18 -11.68 -15.24 11.73
CA LEU A 18 -11.68 -15.61 10.31
C LEU A 18 -11.82 -14.34 9.47
N ILE A 19 -10.87 -14.13 8.56
CA ILE A 19 -10.81 -12.95 7.70
C ILE A 19 -11.31 -13.32 6.30
N HIS A 20 -12.36 -12.63 5.83
CA HIS A 20 -12.89 -12.72 4.49
C HIS A 20 -12.42 -11.52 3.67
N GLY A 21 -11.40 -11.72 2.86
CA GLY A 21 -10.85 -10.70 1.96
C GLY A 21 -11.65 -10.62 0.66
N ARG A 22 -12.83 -9.98 0.68
CA ARG A 22 -13.65 -9.81 -0.52
C ARG A 22 -13.59 -8.37 -1.00
N LEU A 23 -12.80 -8.12 -2.06
CA LEU A 23 -12.62 -6.77 -2.61
C LEU A 23 -12.39 -6.79 -4.13
N ARG A 24 -12.67 -5.66 -4.75
CA ARG A 24 -12.33 -5.37 -6.15
C ARG A 24 -11.61 -4.03 -6.21
N LEU A 25 -10.58 -3.93 -7.04
CA LEU A 25 -9.84 -2.69 -7.29
C LEU A 25 -9.70 -2.52 -8.80
N PRO A 26 -10.24 -1.44 -9.39
CA PRO A 26 -10.02 -1.12 -10.80
C PRO A 26 -8.53 -0.89 -11.09
N LEU A 27 -8.05 -1.38 -12.25
CA LEU A 27 -6.68 -1.21 -12.72
C LEU A 27 -6.58 -0.31 -13.96
N ASP A 28 -7.71 0.02 -14.56
CA ASP A 28 -7.84 0.83 -15.78
C ASP A 28 -7.72 2.34 -15.53
N ARG A 29 -7.71 2.75 -14.28
CA ARG A 29 -7.66 4.17 -13.86
C ARG A 29 -6.95 4.32 -12.51
N PRO A 30 -6.41 5.53 -12.21
CA PRO A 30 -6.01 5.88 -10.86
C PRO A 30 -7.19 5.71 -9.92
N HIS A 31 -7.02 4.88 -8.89
CA HIS A 31 -8.08 4.61 -7.93
C HIS A 31 -7.49 4.26 -6.57
N VAL A 32 -7.99 4.87 -5.52
CA VAL A 32 -7.60 4.61 -4.14
C VAL A 32 -8.78 4.00 -3.38
N THR A 33 -8.70 2.70 -3.10
CA THR A 33 -9.64 2.03 -2.18
C THR A 33 -9.06 2.05 -0.78
N VAL A 34 -9.81 2.59 0.18
CA VAL A 34 -9.42 2.58 1.58
C VAL A 34 -10.15 1.46 2.32
N LEU A 35 -9.40 0.57 2.96
CA LEU A 35 -9.93 -0.38 3.95
C LEU A 35 -9.96 0.32 5.31
N PHE A 36 -11.15 0.72 5.73
CA PHE A 36 -11.39 1.44 6.98
C PHE A 36 -11.95 0.52 8.07
N GLY A 37 -11.43 0.60 9.28
CA GLY A 37 -11.96 -0.17 10.42
C GLY A 37 -11.05 -0.19 11.63
N PRO A 38 -11.52 -0.73 12.76
CA PRO A 38 -10.75 -0.75 14.02
C PRO A 38 -9.49 -1.60 13.92
N SER A 39 -8.55 -1.38 14.84
CA SER A 39 -7.36 -2.22 14.98
C SER A 39 -7.76 -3.68 15.22
N GLY A 40 -7.04 -4.62 14.61
CA GLY A 40 -7.36 -6.05 14.71
C GLY A 40 -8.52 -6.55 13.81
N SER A 41 -9.15 -5.69 13.00
CA SER A 41 -10.24 -6.11 12.11
C SER A 41 -9.81 -6.96 10.90
N GLY A 42 -8.49 -7.14 10.66
CA GLY A 42 -7.95 -7.96 9.57
C GLY A 42 -7.41 -7.19 8.37
N LYS A 43 -7.37 -5.85 8.40
CA LYS A 43 -6.91 -4.98 7.30
C LYS A 43 -5.50 -5.34 6.79
N THR A 44 -4.52 -5.35 7.69
CA THR A 44 -3.12 -5.71 7.38
C THR A 44 -3.00 -7.12 6.83
N THR A 45 -3.80 -8.07 7.33
CA THR A 45 -3.82 -9.45 6.80
C THR A 45 -4.29 -9.48 5.35
N ILE A 46 -5.32 -8.70 5.00
CA ILE A 46 -5.78 -8.58 3.61
C ILE A 46 -4.65 -8.03 2.73
N LEU A 47 -4.00 -6.93 3.16
CA LEU A 47 -2.87 -6.38 2.40
C LEU A 47 -1.74 -7.41 2.22
N ARG A 48 -1.37 -8.14 3.28
CA ARG A 48 -0.31 -9.15 3.23
C ARG A 48 -0.64 -10.31 2.29
N CYS A 49 -1.91 -10.74 2.26
CA CYS A 49 -2.37 -11.77 1.31
C CYS A 49 -2.31 -11.25 -0.13
N LEU A 50 -2.69 -10.00 -0.40
CA LEU A 50 -2.57 -9.37 -1.71
C LEU A 50 -1.10 -9.22 -2.14
N ALA A 51 -0.22 -8.86 -1.22
CA ALA A 51 1.22 -8.76 -1.47
C ALA A 51 1.89 -10.13 -1.69
N GLY A 52 1.24 -11.24 -1.31
CA GLY A 52 1.83 -12.58 -1.32
C GLY A 52 2.79 -12.86 -0.17
N LEU A 53 2.81 -11.99 0.86
CA LEU A 53 3.59 -12.14 2.08
C LEU A 53 2.92 -13.12 3.05
N ASP A 54 1.61 -13.30 2.89
CA ASP A 54 0.82 -14.29 3.59
C ASP A 54 -0.05 -15.05 2.58
N HIS A 55 -0.45 -16.28 2.88
CA HIS A 55 -1.24 -17.09 1.99
C HIS A 55 -2.64 -17.27 2.54
N PRO A 56 -3.70 -16.99 1.73
CA PRO A 56 -5.04 -17.41 2.09
C PRO A 56 -5.11 -18.91 2.34
N ASP A 57 -6.07 -19.34 3.15
CA ASP A 57 -6.33 -20.75 3.39
C ASP A 57 -7.28 -21.30 2.32
N ARG A 58 -8.19 -20.44 1.80
CA ARG A 58 -9.14 -20.77 0.73
C ARG A 58 -9.41 -19.57 -0.18
N GLY A 59 -9.96 -19.84 -1.37
CA GLY A 59 -10.46 -18.83 -2.29
C GLY A 59 -9.50 -18.47 -3.40
N THR A 60 -9.57 -17.23 -3.89
CA THR A 60 -8.80 -16.77 -5.04
C THR A 60 -8.35 -15.33 -4.91
N ILE A 61 -7.20 -15.01 -5.52
CA ILE A 61 -6.75 -13.65 -5.79
C ILE A 61 -6.31 -13.60 -7.25
N ALA A 62 -6.85 -12.65 -8.01
CA ALA A 62 -6.50 -12.43 -9.41
C ALA A 62 -6.16 -10.95 -9.65
N PHE A 63 -5.23 -10.69 -10.57
CA PHE A 63 -4.85 -9.39 -11.10
C PHE A 63 -5.11 -9.38 -12.60
N GLY A 64 -6.19 -8.77 -13.04
CA GLY A 64 -6.66 -8.90 -14.40
C GLY A 64 -6.89 -10.37 -14.74
N THR A 65 -6.16 -10.89 -15.72
CA THR A 65 -6.20 -12.30 -16.13
C THR A 65 -5.21 -13.20 -15.37
N GLU A 66 -4.30 -12.61 -14.59
CA GLU A 66 -3.28 -13.37 -13.85
C GLU A 66 -3.87 -13.86 -12.51
N ARG A 67 -3.88 -15.17 -12.28
CA ARG A 67 -4.23 -15.73 -10.97
C ARG A 67 -3.00 -15.67 -10.05
N TRP A 68 -3.09 -14.90 -8.97
CA TRP A 68 -2.02 -14.79 -7.96
C TRP A 68 -2.13 -15.83 -6.85
N PHE A 69 -3.36 -16.22 -6.52
CA PHE A 69 -3.65 -17.28 -5.58
C PHE A 69 -4.89 -18.07 -6.03
N GLY A 70 -4.88 -19.39 -5.80
CA GLY A 70 -6.03 -20.26 -6.06
C GLY A 70 -5.73 -21.70 -5.63
N GLU A 71 -6.79 -22.43 -5.29
CA GLU A 71 -6.71 -23.79 -4.78
C GLU A 71 -6.74 -24.86 -5.90
N SER A 72 -7.50 -24.59 -6.97
CA SER A 72 -7.70 -25.58 -8.04
C SER A 72 -7.58 -24.92 -9.43
N PRO A 73 -6.43 -25.07 -10.13
CA PRO A 73 -5.19 -25.67 -9.63
C PRO A 73 -4.52 -24.82 -8.56
N LEU A 74 -3.67 -25.43 -7.73
CA LEU A 74 -2.93 -24.68 -6.71
C LEU A 74 -1.97 -23.69 -7.36
N VAL A 75 -2.23 -22.41 -7.14
CA VAL A 75 -1.39 -21.30 -7.60
C VAL A 75 -0.98 -20.45 -6.41
N ARG A 76 0.30 -20.14 -6.31
CA ARG A 76 0.85 -19.22 -5.29
C ARG A 76 1.97 -18.40 -5.91
N VAL A 77 1.60 -17.26 -6.49
CA VAL A 77 2.58 -16.32 -7.06
C VAL A 77 3.33 -15.64 -5.92
N PRO A 78 4.68 -15.74 -5.88
CA PRO A 78 5.46 -15.13 -4.81
C PRO A 78 5.45 -13.59 -4.91
N PRO A 79 5.73 -12.85 -3.80
CA PRO A 79 5.68 -11.38 -3.76
C PRO A 79 6.48 -10.70 -4.88
N GLN A 80 7.68 -11.20 -5.17
CA GLN A 80 8.58 -10.63 -6.18
C GLN A 80 7.97 -10.65 -7.60
N ALA A 81 7.18 -11.67 -7.91
CA ALA A 81 6.54 -11.83 -9.22
C ALA A 81 5.25 -11.00 -9.34
N ARG A 82 4.62 -10.60 -8.23
CA ARG A 82 3.41 -9.76 -8.25
C ARG A 82 3.69 -8.31 -8.60
N ARG A 83 4.93 -7.85 -8.44
CA ARG A 83 5.34 -6.45 -8.64
C ARG A 83 4.46 -5.47 -7.86
N VAL A 84 4.19 -5.80 -6.61
CA VAL A 84 3.42 -5.00 -5.66
C VAL A 84 4.38 -4.10 -4.88
N GLY A 85 4.03 -2.83 -4.73
CA GLY A 85 4.70 -1.93 -3.82
C GLY A 85 3.99 -1.91 -2.47
N MET A 86 4.64 -2.38 -1.40
CA MET A 86 4.04 -2.36 -0.07
C MET A 86 4.80 -1.43 0.88
N LEU A 87 4.09 -0.45 1.41
CA LEU A 87 4.54 0.41 2.50
C LEU A 87 4.01 -0.14 3.82
N PHE A 88 4.92 -0.45 4.74
CA PHE A 88 4.59 -0.96 6.08
C PHE A 88 4.39 0.19 7.07
N GLN A 89 3.60 -0.03 8.09
CA GLN A 89 3.27 0.94 9.16
C GLN A 89 4.51 1.61 9.79
N HIS A 90 5.59 0.87 10.01
CA HIS A 90 6.85 1.40 10.58
C HIS A 90 7.90 1.75 9.52
N TYR A 91 7.46 2.01 8.27
CA TYR A 91 8.32 2.36 7.12
C TYR A 91 9.40 1.34 6.77
N ALA A 92 9.87 0.53 7.71
CA ALA A 92 10.90 -0.51 7.56
C ALA A 92 12.14 -0.03 6.78
N LEU A 93 12.57 1.22 6.98
CA LEU A 93 13.79 1.75 6.37
C LEU A 93 15.01 1.00 6.87
N PHE A 94 16.01 0.84 6.01
CA PHE A 94 17.30 0.28 6.38
C PHE A 94 18.12 1.34 7.14
N PRO A 95 18.32 1.21 8.47
CA PRO A 95 18.90 2.29 9.27
C PRO A 95 20.38 2.53 9.00
N HIS A 96 21.05 1.55 8.43
CA HIS A 96 22.47 1.62 8.06
C HIS A 96 22.72 2.21 6.68
N LEU A 97 21.69 2.35 5.84
CA LEU A 97 21.76 2.94 4.51
C LEU A 97 21.35 4.41 4.55
N THR A 98 21.90 5.21 3.65
CA THR A 98 21.49 6.59 3.39
C THR A 98 20.13 6.64 2.69
N VAL A 99 19.57 7.82 2.47
CA VAL A 99 18.39 8.03 1.62
C VAL A 99 18.62 7.41 0.25
N LEU A 100 19.72 7.79 -0.42
CA LEU A 100 20.07 7.24 -1.73
C LEU A 100 20.23 5.71 -1.70
N GLY A 101 20.84 5.17 -0.64
CA GLY A 101 21.00 3.73 -0.41
C GLY A 101 19.64 3.02 -0.28
N ASN A 102 18.70 3.59 0.48
CA ASN A 102 17.35 3.07 0.62
C ASN A 102 16.58 3.07 -0.72
N LEU A 103 16.63 4.18 -1.47
CA LEU A 103 15.96 4.29 -2.77
C LEU A 103 16.53 3.31 -3.80
N SER A 104 17.85 3.13 -3.83
CA SER A 104 18.52 2.29 -4.81
C SER A 104 18.52 0.80 -4.49
N TYR A 105 18.09 0.40 -3.28
CA TYR A 105 18.19 -0.98 -2.79
C TYR A 105 17.50 -2.01 -3.69
N GLY A 106 16.27 -1.71 -4.14
CA GLY A 106 15.51 -2.59 -5.03
C GLY A 106 15.95 -2.53 -6.50
N LEU A 107 16.93 -1.70 -6.85
CA LEU A 107 17.35 -1.42 -8.22
C LEU A 107 18.69 -2.06 -8.59
N SER A 108 19.18 -3.01 -7.80
CA SER A 108 20.50 -3.65 -8.01
C SER A 108 20.64 -4.37 -9.35
N HIS A 109 19.51 -4.76 -9.95
CA HIS A 109 19.43 -5.41 -11.26
C HIS A 109 19.57 -4.45 -12.46
N LEU A 110 19.47 -3.14 -12.23
CA LEU A 110 19.60 -2.12 -13.26
C LEU A 110 21.07 -1.70 -13.48
N ALA A 111 21.38 -1.25 -14.69
CA ALA A 111 22.66 -0.61 -14.96
C ALA A 111 22.84 0.66 -14.08
N ARG A 112 24.08 0.99 -13.75
CA ARG A 112 24.41 2.11 -12.84
C ARG A 112 23.74 3.42 -13.27
N ALA A 113 23.85 3.79 -14.55
CA ALA A 113 23.29 5.03 -15.07
C ALA A 113 21.76 5.08 -14.95
N GLU A 114 21.07 3.96 -15.22
CA GLU A 114 19.61 3.85 -15.10
C GLU A 114 19.16 3.94 -13.64
N ARG A 115 19.87 3.27 -12.74
CA ARG A 115 19.64 3.34 -11.30
C ARG A 115 19.81 4.76 -10.75
N GLU A 116 20.89 5.44 -11.12
CA GLU A 116 21.13 6.83 -10.72
C GLU A 116 20.07 7.79 -11.29
N SER A 117 19.64 7.58 -12.52
CA SER A 117 18.56 8.37 -13.13
C SER A 117 17.23 8.17 -12.39
N ARG A 118 16.88 6.92 -12.06
CA ARG A 118 15.67 6.60 -11.31
C ARG A 118 15.68 7.18 -9.90
N CYS A 119 16.80 7.11 -9.22
CA CYS A 119 16.93 7.72 -7.88
C CYS A 119 16.77 9.24 -7.93
N ARG A 120 17.36 9.93 -8.90
CA ARG A 120 17.20 11.40 -9.07
C ARG A 120 15.74 11.78 -9.34
N GLU A 121 15.06 11.04 -10.19
CA GLU A 121 13.62 11.24 -10.45
C GLU A 121 12.79 11.14 -9.14
N LEU A 122 13.01 10.11 -8.34
CA LEU A 122 12.32 9.89 -7.08
C LEU A 122 12.65 10.97 -6.03
N ILE A 123 13.91 11.40 -5.96
CA ILE A 123 14.35 12.49 -5.07
C ILE A 123 13.58 13.77 -5.40
N GLY A 124 13.48 14.14 -6.69
CA GLY A 124 12.71 15.30 -7.10
C GLY A 124 11.21 15.17 -6.82
N TRP A 125 10.60 14.04 -7.14
CA TRP A 125 9.17 13.83 -6.90
C TRP A 125 8.79 13.90 -5.42
N LEU A 126 9.70 13.40 -4.56
CA LEU A 126 9.45 13.26 -3.12
C LEU A 126 10.04 14.42 -2.30
N LYS A 127 10.61 15.44 -2.96
CA LYS A 127 11.23 16.60 -2.33
C LYS A 127 12.28 16.18 -1.28
N LEU A 128 13.23 15.34 -1.70
CA LEU A 128 14.31 14.80 -0.87
C LEU A 128 15.67 15.37 -1.24
N GLU A 129 15.72 16.44 -2.04
CA GLU A 129 16.94 17.11 -2.48
C GLU A 129 17.75 17.60 -1.27
N GLY A 130 19.06 17.33 -1.29
CA GLY A 130 20.00 17.67 -0.22
C GLY A 130 19.94 16.72 0.99
N LEU A 131 19.15 15.64 0.92
CA LEU A 131 19.04 14.62 1.98
C LEU A 131 19.69 13.29 1.57
N GLU A 132 20.28 13.19 0.38
CA GLU A 132 20.73 11.96 -0.27
C GLU A 132 21.66 11.12 0.62
N ASP A 133 22.56 11.79 1.34
CA ASP A 133 23.58 11.17 2.19
C ASP A 133 23.12 11.00 3.66
N ARG A 134 21.96 11.51 4.03
CA ARG A 134 21.39 11.36 5.37
C ARG A 134 20.93 9.94 5.62
N LYS A 135 21.07 9.48 6.86
CA LYS A 135 20.50 8.20 7.33
C LYS A 135 19.09 8.42 7.92
N PRO A 136 18.26 7.37 8.01
CA PRO A 136 16.91 7.48 8.55
C PRO A 136 16.81 8.17 9.91
N GLY A 137 17.74 7.92 10.82
CA GLY A 137 17.77 8.56 12.15
C GLY A 137 18.03 10.07 12.15
N GLU A 138 18.46 10.65 11.02
CA GLU A 138 18.72 12.07 10.85
C GLU A 138 17.57 12.80 10.13
N LEU A 139 16.46 12.09 9.85
CA LEU A 139 15.31 12.57 9.11
C LEU A 139 14.10 12.78 10.02
N SER A 140 13.28 13.79 9.71
CA SER A 140 11.95 13.91 10.33
C SER A 140 11.05 12.73 9.94
N GLY A 141 9.97 12.49 10.70
CA GLY A 141 9.01 11.43 10.40
C GLY A 141 8.42 11.52 8.99
N GLY A 142 8.06 12.73 8.54
CA GLY A 142 7.57 12.97 7.18
C GLY A 142 8.63 12.69 6.10
N GLN A 143 9.90 13.04 6.37
CA GLN A 143 11.01 12.70 5.46
C GLN A 143 11.25 11.19 5.40
N GLN A 144 11.20 10.49 6.54
CA GLN A 144 11.31 9.02 6.59
C GLN A 144 10.21 8.36 5.76
N GLN A 145 8.97 8.84 5.89
CA GLN A 145 7.84 8.35 5.09
C GLN A 145 8.07 8.54 3.59
N ARG A 146 8.52 9.72 3.16
CA ARG A 146 8.83 9.99 1.74
C ARG A 146 9.93 9.06 1.23
N VAL A 147 10.97 8.81 2.00
CA VAL A 147 12.03 7.84 1.64
C VAL A 147 11.47 6.43 1.52
N ALA A 148 10.62 6.00 2.46
CA ALA A 148 9.99 4.68 2.41
C ALA A 148 9.08 4.53 1.17
N LEU A 149 8.28 5.56 0.87
CA LEU A 149 7.46 5.59 -0.32
C LEU A 149 8.31 5.58 -1.60
N GLY A 150 9.41 6.34 -1.63
CA GLY A 150 10.37 6.33 -2.74
C GLY A 150 10.97 4.95 -2.99
N ARG A 151 11.34 4.23 -1.93
CA ARG A 151 11.83 2.86 -2.04
C ARG A 151 10.79 1.91 -2.65
N VAL A 152 9.53 2.08 -2.26
CA VAL A 152 8.42 1.30 -2.82
C VAL A 152 8.19 1.64 -4.29
N LEU A 153 8.26 2.93 -4.66
CA LEU A 153 8.05 3.40 -6.03
C LEU A 153 9.24 3.11 -6.96
N ALA A 154 10.44 2.90 -6.40
CA ALA A 154 11.65 2.63 -7.16
C ALA A 154 11.48 1.45 -8.14
N ILE A 155 10.84 0.39 -7.70
CA ILE A 155 10.60 -0.84 -8.47
C ILE A 155 9.49 -0.73 -9.52
N ARG A 156 8.87 0.44 -9.71
CA ARG A 156 7.73 0.67 -10.61
C ARG A 156 6.61 -0.36 -10.40
N PRO A 157 5.97 -0.34 -9.23
CA PRO A 157 4.93 -1.32 -8.90
C PRO A 157 3.69 -1.17 -9.79
N ARG A 158 2.95 -2.27 -9.98
CA ARG A 158 1.66 -2.29 -10.70
C ARG A 158 0.50 -1.89 -9.81
N VAL A 159 0.66 -2.03 -8.49
CA VAL A 159 -0.30 -1.64 -7.45
C VAL A 159 0.44 -1.23 -6.19
N LEU A 160 -0.09 -0.26 -5.46
CA LEU A 160 0.41 0.17 -4.15
C LEU A 160 -0.48 -0.38 -3.03
N LEU A 161 0.17 -0.87 -1.99
CA LEU A 161 -0.47 -1.31 -0.75
C LEU A 161 0.14 -0.49 0.39
N LEU A 162 -0.67 0.34 1.03
CA LEU A 162 -0.23 1.26 2.09
C LEU A 162 -0.86 0.83 3.42
N ASP A 163 -0.04 0.38 4.35
CA ASP A 163 -0.48 -0.08 5.68
C ASP A 163 -0.28 1.03 6.71
N GLU A 164 -1.36 1.72 7.07
CA GLU A 164 -1.38 2.86 8.00
C GLU A 164 -0.28 3.90 7.71
N PRO A 165 -0.24 4.48 6.49
CA PRO A 165 0.92 5.23 6.01
C PRO A 165 1.26 6.47 6.84
N LEU A 166 0.30 7.04 7.57
CA LEU A 166 0.47 8.27 8.35
C LEU A 166 0.47 8.04 9.87
N SER A 167 0.30 6.80 10.34
CA SER A 167 0.13 6.49 11.77
C SER A 167 1.34 6.84 12.64
N ALA A 168 2.55 6.81 12.08
CA ALA A 168 3.79 7.12 12.79
C ALA A 168 4.08 8.62 12.95
N LEU A 169 3.23 9.51 12.39
CA LEU A 169 3.41 10.95 12.40
C LEU A 169 2.61 11.60 13.53
N ASP A 170 3.16 12.68 14.09
CA ASP A 170 2.40 13.59 14.95
C ASP A 170 1.28 14.30 14.17
N LYS A 171 0.28 14.85 14.87
CA LYS A 171 -0.92 15.39 14.23
C LYS A 171 -0.62 16.52 13.23
N ALA A 172 0.23 17.48 13.57
CA ALA A 172 0.52 18.61 12.70
C ALA A 172 1.24 18.19 11.41
N THR A 173 2.23 17.31 11.53
CA THR A 173 2.93 16.73 10.39
C THR A 173 2.01 15.85 9.53
N ARG A 174 1.08 15.10 10.16
CA ARG A 174 0.12 14.23 9.49
C ARG A 174 -0.78 15.00 8.55
N ASP A 175 -1.34 16.15 8.99
CA ASP A 175 -2.24 16.96 8.18
C ASP A 175 -1.56 17.49 6.91
N GLN A 176 -0.32 17.95 7.03
CA GLN A 176 0.47 18.39 5.89
C GLN A 176 0.77 17.22 4.93
N VAL A 177 1.30 16.13 5.46
CA VAL A 177 1.74 14.97 4.65
C VAL A 177 0.56 14.25 3.99
N ARG A 178 -0.63 14.27 4.60
CA ARG A 178 -1.87 13.73 4.03
C ARG A 178 -2.20 14.39 2.69
N GLY A 179 -2.16 15.73 2.63
CA GLY A 179 -2.38 16.46 1.37
C GLY A 179 -1.34 16.16 0.30
N GLU A 180 -0.07 16.06 0.70
CA GLU A 180 1.02 15.70 -0.20
C GLU A 180 0.88 14.26 -0.74
N LEU A 181 0.53 13.30 0.13
CA LEU A 181 0.31 11.91 -0.25
C LEU A 181 -0.83 11.80 -1.27
N ARG A 182 -1.96 12.48 -1.04
CA ARG A 182 -3.07 12.50 -2.02
C ARG A 182 -2.62 13.04 -3.38
N GLY A 183 -1.91 14.16 -3.40
CA GLY A 183 -1.38 14.74 -4.64
C GLY A 183 -0.45 13.78 -5.38
N LEU A 184 0.42 13.12 -4.64
CA LEU A 184 1.37 12.15 -5.18
C LEU A 184 0.65 10.91 -5.75
N LEU A 185 -0.31 10.32 -5.03
CA LEU A 185 -1.06 9.14 -5.51
C LEU A 185 -1.81 9.45 -6.81
N ARG A 186 -2.39 10.64 -6.93
CA ARG A 186 -3.03 11.10 -8.18
C ARG A 186 -2.03 11.26 -9.33
N GLN A 187 -0.87 11.84 -9.07
CA GLN A 187 0.18 12.05 -10.07
C GLN A 187 0.78 10.72 -10.56
N LEU A 188 0.99 9.77 -9.65
CA LEU A 188 1.55 8.45 -9.97
C LEU A 188 0.60 7.60 -10.80
N ALA A 189 -0.71 7.83 -10.69
CA ALA A 189 -1.75 7.09 -11.38
C ALA A 189 -1.66 5.56 -11.18
N ILE A 190 -1.17 5.11 -10.02
CA ILE A 190 -1.04 3.69 -9.68
C ILE A 190 -2.25 3.30 -8.81
N PRO A 191 -3.01 2.24 -9.17
CA PRO A 191 -4.07 1.71 -8.33
C PRO A 191 -3.55 1.41 -6.93
N THR A 192 -4.29 1.87 -5.90
CA THR A 192 -3.79 1.86 -4.53
C THR A 192 -4.84 1.28 -3.58
N ILE A 193 -4.42 0.41 -2.67
CA ILE A 193 -5.20 0.02 -1.50
C ILE A 193 -4.50 0.61 -0.27
N CYS A 194 -5.20 1.44 0.48
CA CYS A 194 -4.72 2.04 1.71
C CYS A 194 -5.50 1.49 2.90
N VAL A 195 -4.80 1.13 3.96
CA VAL A 195 -5.40 0.69 5.22
C VAL A 195 -5.25 1.80 6.25
N THR A 196 -6.34 2.18 6.89
CA THR A 196 -6.32 3.13 8.01
C THR A 196 -7.50 2.91 8.95
N HIS A 197 -7.41 3.47 10.13
CA HIS A 197 -8.50 3.62 11.09
C HIS A 197 -8.87 5.09 11.31
N ASP A 198 -8.23 6.01 10.58
CA ASP A 198 -8.45 7.45 10.65
C ASP A 198 -9.45 7.88 9.58
N TRP A 199 -10.56 8.48 10.02
CA TRP A 199 -11.64 8.91 9.13
C TRP A 199 -11.27 10.12 8.27
N GLU A 200 -10.43 11.04 8.78
CA GLU A 200 -9.97 12.21 8.03
C GLU A 200 -9.02 11.79 6.91
N GLU A 201 -8.16 10.80 7.19
CA GLU A 201 -7.30 10.19 6.19
C GLU A 201 -8.13 9.52 5.11
N THR A 202 -9.17 8.77 5.51
CA THR A 202 -10.09 8.11 4.59
C THR A 202 -10.79 9.10 3.68
N LEU A 203 -11.42 10.15 4.22
CA LEU A 203 -12.08 11.20 3.43
C LEU A 203 -11.12 11.92 2.48
N SER A 204 -9.88 12.10 2.90
CA SER A 204 -8.88 12.77 2.08
C SER A 204 -8.36 11.90 0.93
N LEU A 205 -8.11 10.62 1.15
CA LEU A 205 -7.39 9.77 0.21
C LEU A 205 -8.31 8.95 -0.69
N ALA A 206 -9.47 8.48 -0.17
CA ALA A 206 -10.29 7.48 -0.83
C ALA A 206 -11.07 8.01 -2.03
N ASP A 207 -11.11 7.21 -3.09
CA ASP A 207 -12.14 7.26 -4.12
C ASP A 207 -13.27 6.28 -3.77
N GLU A 208 -12.93 5.20 -3.05
CA GLU A 208 -13.87 4.21 -2.52
C GLU A 208 -13.44 3.75 -1.12
N VAL A 209 -14.39 3.49 -0.24
CA VAL A 209 -14.17 2.99 1.11
C VAL A 209 -14.80 1.61 1.26
N ALA A 210 -14.03 0.66 1.79
CA ALA A 210 -14.53 -0.62 2.25
C ALA A 210 -14.38 -0.69 3.78
N VAL A 211 -15.51 -0.69 4.49
CA VAL A 211 -15.56 -0.78 5.95
C VAL A 211 -15.40 -2.23 6.37
N ILE A 212 -14.38 -2.50 7.18
CA ILE A 212 -14.11 -3.85 7.68
C ILE A 212 -14.24 -3.91 9.20
N ASN A 213 -14.94 -4.91 9.69
CA ASN A 213 -15.03 -5.23 11.10
C ASN A 213 -15.04 -6.75 11.31
N GLN A 214 -14.35 -7.21 12.34
CA GLN A 214 -14.25 -8.64 12.71
C GLN A 214 -13.97 -9.57 11.51
N GLY A 215 -13.05 -9.17 10.64
CA GLY A 215 -12.64 -9.96 9.49
C GLY A 215 -13.57 -9.90 8.28
N ARG A 216 -14.65 -9.11 8.29
CA ARG A 216 -15.63 -9.03 7.19
C ARG A 216 -15.79 -7.61 6.69
N ILE A 217 -15.89 -7.44 5.38
CA ILE A 217 -16.28 -6.19 4.77
C ILE A 217 -17.81 -6.06 4.92
N LEU A 218 -18.23 -5.02 5.62
CA LEU A 218 -19.64 -4.75 5.94
C LEU A 218 -20.31 -3.86 4.89
N GLN A 219 -19.55 -2.89 4.37
CA GLN A 219 -20.06 -1.89 3.44
C GLN A 219 -18.94 -1.44 2.51
N THR A 220 -19.27 -1.16 1.26
CA THR A 220 -18.38 -0.54 0.27
C THR A 220 -19.14 0.54 -0.47
N GLY A 221 -18.51 1.70 -0.72
CA GLY A 221 -19.11 2.81 -1.43
C GLY A 221 -18.25 4.07 -1.42
N LEU A 222 -18.80 5.17 -1.90
CA LEU A 222 -18.14 6.47 -1.84
C LEU A 222 -17.97 6.93 -0.38
N PRO A 223 -16.89 7.65 -0.05
CA PRO A 223 -16.64 8.10 1.33
C PRO A 223 -17.84 8.79 1.97
N ASP A 224 -18.45 9.75 1.27
CA ASP A 224 -19.59 10.51 1.79
C ASP A 224 -20.83 9.62 2.03
N GLU A 225 -21.07 8.62 1.20
CA GLU A 225 -22.19 7.67 1.37
C GLU A 225 -21.98 6.77 2.58
N VAL A 226 -20.77 6.21 2.70
CA VAL A 226 -20.41 5.28 3.78
C VAL A 226 -20.47 5.97 5.14
N PHE A 227 -19.92 7.20 5.26
CA PHE A 227 -19.90 7.91 6.54
C PHE A 227 -21.23 8.61 6.89
N SER A 228 -22.09 8.92 5.91
CA SER A 228 -23.42 9.46 6.20
C SER A 228 -24.45 8.37 6.60
N ARG A 229 -24.23 7.12 6.21
CA ARG A 229 -25.11 5.97 6.49
C ARG A 229 -24.28 4.73 6.83
N PRO A 230 -23.62 4.73 7.99
CA PRO A 230 -22.80 3.57 8.39
C PRO A 230 -23.69 2.34 8.61
N ALA A 231 -23.15 1.17 8.20
CA ALA A 231 -23.79 -0.14 8.35
C ALA A 231 -23.76 -0.66 9.81
#